data_0e85381f4f185a030364fc5c9c20e47d
#
_entry.id   0e85381f4f185a030364fc5c9c20e47d
#
_cell.length_a   1.000
_cell.length_b   1.000
_cell.length_c   1.000
_cell.angle_alpha   90.00
_cell.angle_beta   90.00
_cell.angle_gamma   90.00
#
_symmetry.space_group_name_H-M   'P 1'
#
loop_
_entity.id
_entity.type
_entity.pdbx_description
1 polymer ?
#
loop_
_entity_poly.entity_id
_entity_poly.type
_entity_poly.pdbx_seq_one_letter_code
_entity_poly.pdbx_strand_id
1 'polypeptide(L)'
;MCSGITAAFQEGREPMKTFLLRFFTWWNGQTFGTQLWTWLYGEFVGEDEFGNHYFRTKRGKIDPTLGFERRWVIYNGIADPSTVPPSWHGWLHHTVDVPPTEENVIPRPWWKPHRPNLTGTPGAHRPTGSILAQGRRPKATGDYKAWTPDS
;
A
#
# COMPACT_ATOMS: atom_id res chain seq x y z
N MET A 1 -20.73 -13.12 29.14
CA MET A 1 -19.73 -12.20 29.73
C MET A 1 -18.36 -12.63 29.24
N CYS A 2 -17.88 -12.05 28.17
CA CYS A 2 -16.48 -12.11 27.74
C CYS A 2 -16.16 -10.73 27.18
N SER A 3 -15.52 -9.93 28.01
CA SER A 3 -15.05 -8.59 27.68
C SER A 3 -13.92 -8.69 26.68
N GLY A 4 -14.04 -7.91 25.60
CA GLY A 4 -13.04 -7.75 24.59
C GLY A 4 -11.78 -7.06 25.11
N ILE A 5 -10.67 -7.48 24.59
CA ILE A 5 -9.40 -6.78 24.69
C ILE A 5 -9.11 -6.19 23.32
N THR A 6 -9.61 -5.00 23.10
CA THR A 6 -9.10 -4.11 22.05
C THR A 6 -7.85 -3.45 22.61
N ALA A 7 -6.71 -4.08 22.46
CA ALA A 7 -5.43 -3.44 22.67
C ALA A 7 -5.19 -2.48 21.48
N ALA A 8 -5.58 -1.23 21.65
CA ALA A 8 -5.13 -0.14 20.82
C ALA A 8 -3.62 0.00 20.99
N PHE A 9 -2.87 -0.42 19.99
CA PHE A 9 -1.44 -0.15 19.88
C PHE A 9 -1.28 1.35 19.52
N GLN A 10 -1.52 2.21 20.48
CA GLN A 10 -1.03 3.59 20.44
C GLN A 10 0.43 3.55 20.86
N GLU A 11 1.30 3.25 19.93
CA GLU A 11 2.71 3.58 20.06
C GLU A 11 2.81 5.11 20.12
N GLY A 12 3.02 5.63 21.33
CA GLY A 12 3.35 7.02 21.56
C GLY A 12 4.66 7.34 20.83
N ARG A 13 4.54 7.81 19.59
CA ARG A 13 5.69 8.30 18.80
C ARG A 13 6.31 9.43 19.59
N GLU A 14 7.47 9.16 20.20
CA GLU A 14 8.32 10.17 20.81
C GLU A 14 8.53 11.31 19.79
N PRO A 15 8.04 12.53 20.04
CA PRO A 15 8.04 13.60 19.04
C PRO A 15 9.45 13.93 18.55
N MET A 16 10.45 13.78 19.42
CA MET A 16 11.86 14.02 19.08
C MET A 16 12.43 12.94 18.15
N LYS A 17 12.10 11.66 18.37
CA LYS A 17 12.49 10.57 17.47
C LYS A 17 11.87 10.74 16.07
N THR A 18 10.58 11.10 16.03
CA THR A 18 9.88 11.35 14.78
C THR A 18 10.49 12.54 14.02
N PHE A 19 10.89 13.60 14.72
CA PHE A 19 11.57 14.74 14.11
C PHE A 19 12.93 14.33 13.53
N LEU A 20 13.77 13.61 14.27
CA LEU A 20 15.07 13.14 13.80
C LEU A 20 14.93 12.16 12.64
N LEU A 21 13.98 11.24 12.72
CA LEU A 21 13.70 10.31 11.63
C LEU A 21 13.26 11.05 10.36
N ARG A 22 12.40 12.04 10.44
CA ARG A 22 11.99 12.86 9.29
C ARG A 22 13.14 13.65 8.67
N PHE A 23 14.13 14.00 9.46
CA PHE A 23 15.30 14.73 8.96
C PHE A 23 16.30 13.81 8.25
N PHE A 24 16.52 12.61 8.78
CA PHE A 24 17.60 11.71 8.33
C PHE A 24 17.13 10.49 7.53
N THR A 25 15.82 10.17 7.52
CA THR A 25 15.33 8.95 6.86
C THR A 25 14.25 9.26 5.83
N TRP A 26 14.33 8.58 4.70
CA TRP A 26 13.36 8.70 3.61
C TRP A 26 12.26 7.63 3.62
N TRP A 27 12.46 6.55 4.38
CA TRP A 27 11.53 5.41 4.43
C TRP A 27 10.46 5.51 5.53
N ASN A 28 10.51 6.51 6.37
CA ASN A 28 9.54 6.72 7.46
C ASN A 28 8.64 7.93 7.16
N GLY A 29 7.71 7.72 6.25
CA GLY A 29 6.78 8.75 5.80
C GLY A 29 7.41 9.68 4.76
N GLN A 30 7.83 10.87 5.17
CA GLN A 30 8.43 11.86 4.28
C GLN A 30 9.61 12.57 4.94
N THR A 31 10.59 12.96 4.13
CA THR A 31 11.70 13.81 4.60
C THR A 31 11.24 15.27 4.76
N PHE A 32 11.99 16.03 5.54
CA PHE A 32 11.75 17.46 5.67
C PHE A 32 11.78 18.19 4.31
N GLY A 33 12.72 17.82 3.44
CA GLY A 33 12.81 18.39 2.10
C GLY A 33 11.56 18.11 1.26
N THR A 34 11.04 16.88 1.31
CA THR A 34 9.78 16.53 0.62
C THR A 34 8.60 17.30 1.18
N GLN A 35 8.53 17.48 2.50
CA GLN A 35 7.47 18.25 3.16
C GLN A 35 7.52 19.73 2.72
N LEU A 36 8.69 20.34 2.75
CA LEU A 36 8.89 21.73 2.32
C LEU A 36 8.53 21.89 0.84
N TRP A 37 9.03 21.00 -0.01
CA TRP A 37 8.74 21.04 -1.44
C TRP A 37 7.25 20.87 -1.74
N THR A 38 6.58 19.93 -1.06
CA THR A 38 5.13 19.73 -1.17
C THR A 38 4.35 20.97 -0.71
N TRP A 39 4.75 21.59 0.38
CA TRP A 39 4.12 22.82 0.87
C TRP A 39 4.26 23.98 -0.13
N LEU A 40 5.42 24.13 -0.75
CA LEU A 40 5.69 25.21 -1.73
C LEU A 40 4.97 24.96 -3.06
N TYR A 41 5.05 23.76 -3.60
CA TYR A 41 4.67 23.43 -4.98
C TYR A 41 3.51 22.47 -5.10
N GLY A 42 3.10 21.80 -4.03
CA GLY A 42 2.05 20.80 -4.02
C GLY A 42 0.66 21.39 -3.75
N GLU A 43 -0.33 20.87 -4.44
CA GLU A 43 -1.75 21.05 -4.18
C GLU A 43 -2.32 19.72 -3.72
N PHE A 44 -2.99 19.70 -2.57
CA PHE A 44 -3.61 18.49 -2.03
C PHE A 44 -4.83 18.10 -2.88
N VAL A 45 -4.93 16.83 -3.23
CA VAL A 45 -6.00 16.28 -4.07
C VAL A 45 -6.94 15.42 -3.25
N GLY A 46 -6.41 14.57 -2.37
CA GLY A 46 -7.22 13.70 -1.53
C GLY A 46 -6.42 12.72 -0.71
N GLU A 47 -7.15 11.89 0.02
CA GLU A 47 -6.63 10.86 0.91
C GLU A 47 -7.29 9.52 0.59
N ASP A 48 -6.60 8.41 0.79
CA ASP A 48 -7.14 7.07 0.62
C ASP A 48 -7.53 6.41 1.96
N GLU A 49 -8.06 5.18 1.88
CA GLU A 49 -8.48 4.37 3.03
C GLU A 49 -7.34 3.98 3.98
N PHE A 50 -6.08 4.10 3.55
CA PHE A 50 -4.89 3.82 4.36
C PHE A 50 -4.26 5.09 4.95
N GLY A 51 -4.82 6.26 4.67
CA GLY A 51 -4.33 7.55 5.14
C GLY A 51 -3.14 8.07 4.33
N ASN A 52 -2.95 7.60 3.11
CA ASN A 52 -1.96 8.16 2.19
C ASN A 52 -2.52 9.44 1.56
N HIS A 53 -1.70 10.48 1.50
CA HIS A 53 -2.08 11.77 0.96
C HIS A 53 -1.56 11.95 -0.45
N TYR A 54 -2.43 12.40 -1.35
CA TYR A 54 -2.14 12.58 -2.77
C TYR A 54 -2.04 14.05 -3.14
N PHE A 55 -1.03 14.36 -3.93
CA PHE A 55 -0.72 15.74 -4.33
C PHE A 55 -0.45 15.81 -5.83
N ARG A 56 -0.72 16.99 -6.38
CA ARG A 56 -0.32 17.38 -7.74
C ARG A 56 0.42 18.72 -7.71
N THR A 57 1.06 19.07 -8.81
CA THR A 57 1.68 20.39 -8.94
C THR A 57 0.62 21.48 -8.91
N LYS A 58 0.84 22.55 -8.12
CA LYS A 58 -0.08 23.70 -8.02
C LYS A 58 -0.42 24.24 -9.39
N ARG A 59 -1.70 24.55 -9.59
CA ARG A 59 -2.25 25.16 -10.80
C ARG A 59 -2.02 24.34 -12.08
N GLY A 60 -1.88 23.03 -11.98
CA GLY A 60 -1.66 22.15 -13.13
C GLY A 60 -0.37 22.49 -13.90
N LYS A 61 0.66 23.03 -13.23
CA LYS A 61 1.91 23.39 -13.88
C LYS A 61 2.58 22.17 -14.47
N ILE A 62 2.76 22.17 -15.78
CA ILE A 62 3.44 21.12 -16.52
C ILE A 62 4.94 21.16 -16.21
N ASP A 63 5.53 20.03 -15.88
CA ASP A 63 6.97 19.89 -15.75
C ASP A 63 7.60 19.85 -17.14
N PRO A 64 8.55 20.76 -17.46
CA PRO A 64 9.15 20.81 -18.79
C PRO A 64 9.90 19.53 -19.18
N THR A 65 10.37 18.77 -18.19
CA THR A 65 11.14 17.54 -18.42
C THR A 65 10.21 16.36 -18.71
N LEU A 66 9.03 16.33 -18.05
CA LEU A 66 8.10 15.22 -18.14
C LEU A 66 7.02 15.44 -19.22
N GLY A 67 6.68 16.67 -19.54
CA GLY A 67 5.60 17.01 -20.45
C GLY A 67 4.19 16.95 -19.86
N PHE A 68 4.05 16.68 -18.57
CA PHE A 68 2.79 16.63 -17.83
C PHE A 68 2.96 17.15 -16.39
N GLU A 69 1.87 17.33 -15.65
CA GLU A 69 1.91 17.72 -14.26
C GLU A 69 2.51 16.60 -13.39
N ARG A 70 3.26 16.93 -12.38
CA ARG A 70 3.73 15.93 -11.41
C ARG A 70 2.61 15.58 -10.44
N ARG A 71 2.44 14.28 -10.20
CA ARG A 71 1.56 13.70 -9.19
C ARG A 71 2.40 12.84 -8.26
N TRP A 72 2.14 12.91 -6.96
CA TRP A 72 2.89 12.11 -5.99
C TRP A 72 2.04 11.78 -4.78
N VAL A 73 2.49 10.77 -4.03
CA VAL A 73 1.86 10.31 -2.79
C VAL A 73 2.81 10.52 -1.61
N ILE A 74 2.26 10.88 -0.47
CA ILE A 74 2.93 10.85 0.82
C ILE A 74 2.28 9.76 1.64
N TYR A 75 3.06 8.73 1.96
CA TYR A 75 2.59 7.55 2.66
C TYR A 75 2.35 7.83 4.15
N ASN A 76 1.32 7.19 4.69
CA ASN A 76 1.04 7.21 6.11
C ASN A 76 1.91 6.15 6.83
N GLY A 77 3.11 6.54 7.26
CA GLY A 77 4.07 5.67 7.91
C GLY A 77 5.15 5.16 6.99
N ILE A 78 5.30 3.85 6.85
CA ILE A 78 6.33 3.24 5.99
C ILE A 78 5.95 3.47 4.52
N ALA A 79 6.94 3.90 3.72
CA ALA A 79 6.75 4.11 2.30
C ALA A 79 6.63 2.75 1.57
N ASP A 80 5.41 2.26 1.47
CA ASP A 80 5.08 1.01 0.78
C ASP A 80 4.12 1.28 -0.39
N PRO A 81 4.58 1.20 -1.64
CA PRO A 81 3.74 1.42 -2.81
C PRO A 81 2.55 0.48 -2.92
N SER A 82 2.62 -0.69 -2.29
CA SER A 82 1.51 -1.65 -2.32
C SER A 82 0.28 -1.20 -1.52
N THR A 83 0.42 -0.15 -0.69
CA THR A 83 -0.72 0.45 0.03
C THR A 83 -1.56 1.35 -0.85
N VAL A 84 -1.09 1.72 -2.04
CA VAL A 84 -1.82 2.59 -2.97
C VAL A 84 -2.98 1.82 -3.62
N PRO A 85 -4.24 2.23 -3.43
CA PRO A 85 -5.39 1.58 -4.06
C PRO A 85 -5.36 1.71 -5.59
N PRO A 86 -6.01 0.77 -6.33
CA PRO A 86 -5.96 0.75 -7.81
C PRO A 86 -6.43 2.04 -8.49
N SER A 87 -7.45 2.69 -7.94
CA SER A 87 -7.97 3.97 -8.44
C SER A 87 -6.93 5.09 -8.36
N TRP A 88 -6.29 5.23 -7.21
CA TRP A 88 -5.21 6.19 -7.01
C TRP A 88 -3.95 5.84 -7.81
N HIS A 89 -3.66 4.55 -7.98
CA HIS A 89 -2.56 4.10 -8.82
C HIS A 89 -2.75 4.53 -10.28
N GLY A 90 -3.95 4.34 -10.83
CA GLY A 90 -4.28 4.80 -12.17
C GLY A 90 -4.10 6.32 -12.35
N TRP A 91 -4.53 7.10 -11.36
CA TRP A 91 -4.35 8.55 -11.36
C TRP A 91 -2.87 8.96 -11.24
N LEU A 92 -2.10 8.35 -10.34
CA LEU A 92 -0.67 8.63 -10.19
C LEU A 92 0.13 8.36 -11.47
N HIS A 93 -0.23 7.33 -12.21
CA HIS A 93 0.43 6.92 -13.46
C HIS A 93 -0.14 7.60 -14.72
N HIS A 94 -0.97 8.63 -14.55
CA HIS A 94 -1.60 9.36 -15.68
C HIS A 94 -2.39 8.47 -16.65
N THR A 95 -2.87 7.31 -16.17
CA THR A 95 -3.79 6.45 -16.92
C THR A 95 -5.21 7.02 -16.87
N VAL A 96 -5.55 7.67 -15.75
CA VAL A 96 -6.80 8.39 -15.52
C VAL A 96 -6.48 9.81 -15.08
N ASP A 97 -7.14 10.80 -15.67
CA ASP A 97 -6.89 12.21 -15.35
C ASP A 97 -7.73 12.71 -14.18
N VAL A 98 -8.91 12.14 -13.99
CA VAL A 98 -9.82 12.52 -12.92
C VAL A 98 -9.38 11.81 -11.62
N PRO A 99 -9.18 12.54 -10.52
CA PRO A 99 -8.85 11.93 -9.25
C PRO A 99 -10.04 11.11 -8.68
N PRO A 100 -9.81 10.03 -7.93
CA PRO A 100 -10.87 9.20 -7.36
C PRO A 100 -11.85 9.93 -6.45
N THR A 101 -11.45 11.09 -5.91
CA THR A 101 -12.31 11.95 -5.09
C THR A 101 -13.40 12.66 -5.89
N GLU A 102 -13.18 12.85 -7.18
CA GLU A 102 -14.12 13.50 -8.10
C GLU A 102 -14.83 12.48 -9.00
N GLU A 103 -14.32 11.24 -9.05
CA GLU A 103 -14.88 10.17 -9.87
C GLU A 103 -16.01 9.45 -9.15
N ASN A 104 -17.20 9.41 -9.74
CA ASN A 104 -18.32 8.63 -9.23
C ASN A 104 -18.22 7.17 -9.67
N VAL A 105 -17.30 6.42 -9.03
CA VAL A 105 -17.09 5.00 -9.34
C VAL A 105 -18.20 4.15 -8.73
N ILE A 106 -18.93 3.45 -9.59
CA ILE A 106 -19.92 2.46 -9.14
C ILE A 106 -19.20 1.14 -8.86
N PRO A 107 -19.10 0.70 -7.58
CA PRO A 107 -18.40 -0.53 -7.26
C PRO A 107 -19.11 -1.74 -7.89
N ARG A 108 -18.32 -2.63 -8.49
CA ARG A 108 -18.83 -3.86 -9.09
C ARG A 108 -18.97 -4.96 -8.03
N PRO A 109 -19.94 -5.89 -8.15
CA PRO A 109 -20.20 -6.94 -7.15
C PRO A 109 -19.01 -7.86 -6.87
N TRP A 110 -18.09 -7.99 -7.81
CA TRP A 110 -16.88 -8.83 -7.68
C TRP A 110 -15.66 -8.09 -7.14
N TRP A 111 -15.74 -6.78 -6.94
CA TRP A 111 -14.60 -6.02 -6.40
C TRP A 111 -14.41 -6.37 -4.93
N LYS A 112 -13.16 -6.62 -4.60
CA LYS A 112 -12.73 -6.85 -3.21
C LYS A 112 -12.00 -5.61 -2.70
N PRO A 113 -12.06 -5.36 -1.38
CA PRO A 113 -11.25 -4.32 -0.76
C PRO A 113 -9.78 -4.49 -1.11
N HIS A 114 -9.10 -3.38 -1.33
CA HIS A 114 -7.66 -3.42 -1.61
C HIS A 114 -6.90 -4.00 -0.41
N ARG A 115 -5.92 -4.84 -0.70
CA ARG A 115 -5.05 -5.44 0.31
C ARG A 115 -3.60 -5.16 -0.03
N PRO A 116 -2.84 -4.49 0.85
CA PRO A 116 -1.40 -4.30 0.68
C PRO A 116 -0.66 -5.63 0.59
N ASN A 117 0.57 -5.57 0.11
CA ASN A 117 1.44 -6.73 0.05
C ASN A 117 1.72 -7.28 1.46
N LEU A 118 1.36 -8.52 1.71
CA LEU A 118 1.54 -9.19 2.99
C LEU A 118 2.86 -9.94 3.12
N THR A 119 3.74 -9.86 2.12
CA THR A 119 5.05 -10.52 2.15
C THR A 119 5.84 -10.09 3.39
N GLY A 120 6.40 -11.04 4.12
CA GLY A 120 7.10 -10.77 5.38
C GLY A 120 6.20 -10.69 6.61
N THR A 121 4.88 -10.71 6.47
CA THR A 121 3.92 -10.71 7.58
C THR A 121 3.36 -12.11 7.87
N PRO A 122 2.73 -12.34 9.03
CA PRO A 122 2.00 -13.59 9.30
C PRO A 122 0.86 -13.89 8.32
N GLY A 123 0.32 -12.87 7.65
CA GLY A 123 -0.74 -13.00 6.64
C GLY A 123 -0.22 -13.37 5.23
N ALA A 124 1.10 -13.50 5.04
CA ALA A 124 1.69 -13.85 3.75
C ALA A 124 1.20 -15.23 3.28
N HIS A 125 0.90 -15.33 1.97
CA HIS A 125 0.55 -16.62 1.38
C HIS A 125 1.73 -17.59 1.49
N ARG A 126 1.46 -18.74 2.08
CA ARG A 126 2.43 -19.85 2.20
C ARG A 126 1.89 -21.04 1.43
N PRO A 127 2.56 -21.48 0.35
CA PRO A 127 2.18 -22.69 -0.36
C PRO A 127 2.13 -23.89 0.57
N THR A 128 1.19 -24.79 0.36
CA THR A 128 0.97 -25.98 1.21
C THR A 128 2.17 -26.93 1.28
N GLY A 129 3.06 -26.89 0.26
CA GLY A 129 4.32 -27.65 0.26
C GLY A 129 5.49 -26.95 0.93
N SER A 130 5.32 -25.71 1.42
CA SER A 130 6.37 -24.97 2.12
C SER A 130 6.63 -25.55 3.51
N ILE A 131 7.90 -25.62 3.91
CA ILE A 131 8.30 -26.00 5.28
C ILE A 131 7.77 -25.01 6.34
N LEU A 132 7.46 -23.78 5.94
CA LEU A 132 6.87 -22.76 6.80
C LEU A 132 5.33 -22.88 6.92
N ALA A 133 4.71 -23.74 6.11
CA ALA A 133 3.34 -24.19 6.26
C ALA A 133 3.33 -25.53 7.04
N GLN A 134 2.25 -26.26 6.99
CA GLN A 134 2.14 -27.55 7.70
C GLN A 134 2.98 -28.69 7.07
N GLY A 135 3.85 -28.40 6.11
CA GLY A 135 4.76 -29.36 5.47
C GLY A 135 4.09 -30.44 4.61
N ARG A 136 2.78 -30.39 4.43
CA ARG A 136 2.03 -31.35 3.62
C ARG A 136 1.34 -30.69 2.45
N ARG A 137 1.71 -31.08 1.26
CA ARG A 137 0.96 -30.76 0.04
C ARG A 137 -0.31 -31.63 0.00
N PRO A 138 -1.50 -31.07 -0.28
CA PRO A 138 -2.67 -31.89 -0.55
C PRO A 138 -2.39 -32.77 -1.77
N LYS A 139 -2.90 -34.00 -1.78
CA LYS A 139 -2.79 -34.89 -2.94
C LYS A 139 -3.45 -34.24 -4.15
N ALA A 140 -2.74 -34.23 -5.27
CA ALA A 140 -3.28 -33.81 -6.55
C ALA A 140 -3.80 -35.04 -7.35
N THR A 141 -4.70 -34.78 -8.31
CA THR A 141 -5.27 -35.83 -9.16
C THR A 141 -4.23 -36.58 -10.00
N GLY A 142 -3.06 -35.95 -10.25
CA GLY A 142 -1.94 -36.53 -10.97
C GLY A 142 -0.86 -37.19 -10.09
N ASP A 143 -1.09 -37.29 -8.78
CA ASP A 143 -0.13 -37.94 -7.89
C ASP A 143 -0.03 -39.45 -8.19
N TYR A 144 1.20 -39.87 -8.51
CA TYR A 144 1.51 -41.24 -8.84
C TYR A 144 1.33 -42.14 -7.62
N LYS A 145 0.62 -43.24 -7.80
CA LYS A 145 0.63 -44.38 -6.85
C LYS A 145 1.62 -45.39 -7.37
N ALA A 146 2.66 -45.65 -6.59
CA ALA A 146 3.59 -46.71 -6.95
C ALA A 146 2.86 -48.06 -7.06
N TRP A 147 3.07 -48.76 -8.18
CA TRP A 147 2.60 -50.11 -8.36
C TRP A 147 3.37 -51.03 -7.41
N THR A 148 2.65 -51.94 -6.74
CA THR A 148 3.24 -53.02 -5.91
C THR A 148 2.89 -54.36 -6.51
N PRO A 149 3.83 -55.34 -6.59
CA PRO A 149 3.61 -56.64 -7.25
C PRO A 149 2.48 -57.46 -6.64
N ASP A 150 2.15 -57.22 -5.39
CA ASP A 150 1.22 -58.05 -4.59
C ASP A 150 -0.12 -57.34 -4.31
N SER A 151 -0.52 -56.42 -5.12
CA SER A 151 -1.78 -55.66 -4.99
C SER A 151 -2.79 -55.98 -6.05
#